data_76291467ad4cb47228582c61b7c7f865
#
_entry.id   76291467ad4cb47228582c61b7c7f865
#
_cell.length_a   1.000
_cell.length_b   1.000
_cell.length_c   1.000
_cell.angle_alpha   90.00
_cell.angle_beta   90.00
_cell.angle_gamma   90.00
#
_symmetry.space_group_name_H-M   'P 1'
#
loop_
_entity.id
_entity.type
_entity.pdbx_description
1 polymer ?
#
loop_
_entity_poly.entity_id
_entity_poly.type
_entity_poly.pdbx_seq_one_letter_code
_entity_poly.pdbx_strand_id
1 'polypeptide(L)'
;MHIGVLALQGDYAEHANMLEANGAEVSEIRLPDQLDDVDGLIIPGGESTTIVQLIDIYGFRNKLVELASDGFPMWGTCAGMIVMANELTDHRPDPLKIMQIKVSRNAFGRQIDSFEENLKFKGIKEDFPAVFIRAPIVISTSDDVEILS
;
A
#
# COMPACT_ATOMS: atom_id res chain seq x y z
N MET A 1 2.20 3.04 -19.75
CA MET A 1 2.18 3.41 -18.31
C MET A 1 3.28 2.63 -17.65
N HIS A 2 4.18 3.33 -17.01
CA HIS A 2 5.34 2.77 -16.34
C HIS A 2 5.11 2.82 -14.81
N ILE A 3 5.02 1.67 -14.15
CA ILE A 3 4.68 1.57 -12.73
C ILE A 3 5.90 1.10 -11.93
N GLY A 4 6.23 1.87 -10.91
CA GLY A 4 7.21 1.46 -9.90
C GLY A 4 6.59 0.53 -8.86
N VAL A 5 7.33 -0.48 -8.42
CA VAL A 5 7.00 -1.28 -7.25
C VAL A 5 8.11 -1.12 -6.23
N LEU A 6 7.80 -0.68 -5.01
CA LEU A 6 8.80 -0.47 -3.96
C LEU A 6 9.39 -1.82 -3.53
N ALA A 7 10.63 -2.08 -3.93
CA ALA A 7 11.30 -3.37 -3.79
C ALA A 7 12.31 -3.39 -2.64
N LEU A 8 11.92 -2.86 -1.47
CA LEU A 8 12.72 -2.86 -0.26
C LEU A 8 12.49 -4.12 0.58
N GLN A 9 11.23 -4.55 0.73
CA GLN A 9 10.82 -5.74 1.46
C GLN A 9 9.37 -6.10 1.10
N GLY A 10 9.03 -7.40 1.11
CA GLY A 10 7.66 -7.89 0.92
C GLY A 10 7.40 -8.45 -0.47
N ASP A 11 6.13 -8.46 -0.85
CA ASP A 11 5.58 -9.17 -2.02
C ASP A 11 5.69 -8.34 -3.31
N TYR A 12 6.83 -7.64 -3.52
CA TYR A 12 7.03 -6.76 -4.68
C TYR A 12 7.09 -7.53 -6.01
N ALA A 13 7.63 -8.76 -5.98
CA ALA A 13 7.74 -9.57 -7.20
C ALA A 13 6.37 -10.01 -7.73
N GLU A 14 5.43 -10.34 -6.85
CA GLU A 14 4.05 -10.70 -7.20
C GLU A 14 3.33 -9.52 -7.86
N HIS A 15 3.51 -8.30 -7.33
CA HIS A 15 2.97 -7.09 -7.94
C HIS A 15 3.59 -6.81 -9.31
N ALA A 16 4.91 -6.93 -9.43
CA ALA A 16 5.61 -6.74 -10.70
C ALA A 16 5.09 -7.70 -11.77
N ASN A 17 5.04 -9.00 -11.47
CA ASN A 17 4.54 -10.02 -12.39
C ASN A 17 3.07 -9.76 -12.81
N MET A 18 2.21 -9.35 -11.88
CA MET A 18 0.80 -9.05 -12.18
C MET A 18 0.66 -7.82 -13.09
N LEU A 19 1.44 -6.78 -12.85
CA LEU A 19 1.45 -5.57 -13.68
C LEU A 19 1.93 -5.87 -15.11
N GLU A 20 3.02 -6.62 -15.25
CA GLU A 20 3.55 -7.05 -16.54
C GLU A 20 2.53 -7.91 -17.31
N ALA A 21 1.86 -8.84 -16.62
CA ALA A 21 0.80 -9.66 -17.22
C ALA A 21 -0.40 -8.82 -17.71
N ASN A 22 -0.61 -7.63 -17.15
CA ASN A 22 -1.62 -6.67 -17.60
C ASN A 22 -1.06 -5.61 -18.58
N GLY A 23 0.17 -5.78 -19.07
CA GLY A 23 0.77 -4.95 -20.12
C GLY A 23 1.34 -3.60 -19.65
N ALA A 24 1.59 -3.44 -18.35
CA ALA A 24 2.33 -2.30 -17.83
C ALA A 24 3.84 -2.51 -17.98
N GLU A 25 4.57 -1.44 -18.19
CA GLU A 25 6.02 -1.40 -17.97
C GLU A 25 6.28 -1.30 -16.47
N VAL A 26 7.23 -2.08 -15.93
CA VAL A 26 7.44 -2.18 -14.49
C VAL A 26 8.90 -1.96 -14.12
N SER A 27 9.12 -1.21 -13.05
CA SER A 27 10.44 -1.07 -12.42
C SER A 27 10.38 -1.39 -10.93
N GLU A 28 11.32 -2.22 -10.47
CA GLU A 28 11.57 -2.40 -9.05
C GLU A 28 12.32 -1.18 -8.50
N ILE A 29 11.69 -0.44 -7.60
CA ILE A 29 12.21 0.78 -7.01
C ILE A 29 12.99 0.44 -5.73
N ARG A 30 14.29 0.66 -5.74
CA ARG A 30 15.23 0.40 -4.64
C ARG A 30 15.97 1.64 -4.16
N LEU A 31 15.93 2.74 -4.94
CA LEU A 31 16.54 4.02 -4.64
C LEU A 31 15.56 5.15 -4.94
N PRO A 32 15.58 6.27 -4.17
CA PRO A 32 14.64 7.37 -4.35
C PRO A 32 14.63 8.00 -5.75
N ASP A 33 15.79 8.10 -6.39
CA ASP A 33 15.93 8.75 -7.71
C ASP A 33 15.17 7.99 -8.82
N GLN A 34 14.95 6.68 -8.64
CA GLN A 34 14.19 5.86 -9.59
C GLN A 34 12.69 6.22 -9.63
N LEU A 35 12.18 6.96 -8.63
CA LEU A 35 10.80 7.44 -8.62
C LEU A 35 10.53 8.52 -9.67
N ASP A 36 11.56 9.16 -10.20
CA ASP A 36 11.41 10.20 -11.22
C ASP A 36 11.06 9.63 -12.62
N ASP A 37 11.28 8.32 -12.82
CA ASP A 37 11.11 7.64 -14.11
C ASP A 37 9.79 6.86 -14.22
N VAL A 38 8.88 6.93 -13.22
CA VAL A 38 7.65 6.15 -13.20
C VAL A 38 6.39 7.02 -13.07
N ASP A 39 5.28 6.52 -13.61
CA ASP A 39 3.97 7.22 -13.61
C ASP A 39 3.17 7.01 -12.31
N GLY A 40 3.54 6.03 -11.49
CA GLY A 40 2.88 5.69 -10.23
C GLY A 40 3.67 4.64 -9.45
N LEU A 41 3.34 4.46 -8.18
CA LEU A 41 4.06 3.56 -7.27
C LEU A 41 3.11 2.61 -6.54
N ILE A 42 3.47 1.33 -6.51
CA ILE A 42 2.88 0.35 -5.57
C ILE A 42 3.80 0.16 -4.37
N ILE A 43 3.25 0.31 -3.16
CA ILE A 43 3.89 -0.08 -1.90
C ILE A 43 3.31 -1.45 -1.50
N PRO A 44 4.11 -2.53 -1.59
CA PRO A 44 3.61 -3.89 -1.46
C PRO A 44 3.24 -4.29 -0.03
N GLY A 45 2.60 -5.43 0.10
CA GLY A 45 2.45 -6.17 1.34
C GLY A 45 3.80 -6.64 1.89
N GLY A 46 3.83 -6.98 3.18
CA GLY A 46 5.04 -7.42 3.87
C GLY A 46 5.00 -7.11 5.36
N GLU A 47 6.15 -6.82 5.96
CA GLU A 47 6.24 -6.40 7.37
C GLU A 47 6.38 -4.87 7.45
N SER A 48 5.32 -4.19 7.89
CA SER A 48 5.22 -2.73 7.86
C SER A 48 6.31 -1.99 8.64
N THR A 49 6.77 -2.55 9.78
CA THR A 49 7.85 -1.94 10.58
C THR A 49 9.17 -1.98 9.82
N THR A 50 9.47 -3.10 9.18
CA THR A 50 10.67 -3.27 8.35
C THR A 50 10.62 -2.36 7.12
N ILE A 51 9.46 -2.30 6.43
CA ILE A 51 9.30 -1.42 5.26
C ILE A 51 9.56 0.04 5.64
N VAL A 52 8.96 0.54 6.75
CA VAL A 52 9.18 1.93 7.20
C VAL A 52 10.64 2.17 7.59
N GLN A 53 11.28 1.23 8.29
CA GLN A 53 12.70 1.35 8.62
C GLN A 53 13.57 1.45 7.36
N LEU A 54 13.32 0.64 6.35
CA LEU A 54 14.05 0.68 5.09
C LEU A 54 13.77 1.97 4.31
N ILE A 55 12.52 2.46 4.29
CA ILE A 55 12.16 3.77 3.74
C ILE A 55 13.02 4.88 4.37
N ASP A 56 13.20 4.85 5.69
CA ASP A 56 14.01 5.84 6.40
C ASP A 56 15.51 5.67 6.13
N ILE A 57 16.03 4.44 6.19
CA ILE A 57 17.45 4.12 5.95
C ILE A 57 17.88 4.53 4.53
N TYR A 58 17.06 4.25 3.52
CA TYR A 58 17.36 4.56 2.12
C TYR A 58 16.92 5.98 1.69
N GLY A 59 16.37 6.78 2.60
CA GLY A 59 16.04 8.20 2.35
C GLY A 59 14.79 8.43 1.49
N PHE A 60 13.88 7.48 1.42
CA PHE A 60 12.64 7.58 0.63
C PHE A 60 11.59 8.53 1.24
N ARG A 61 11.55 8.67 2.58
CA ARG A 61 10.42 9.30 3.29
C ARG A 61 10.04 10.66 2.72
N ASN A 62 11.01 11.58 2.64
CA ASN A 62 10.73 12.95 2.17
C ASN A 62 10.24 12.97 0.73
N LYS A 63 10.87 12.19 -0.15
CA LYS A 63 10.49 12.08 -1.56
C LYS A 63 9.07 11.53 -1.72
N LEU A 64 8.69 10.49 -0.98
CA LEU A 64 7.35 9.92 -1.03
C LEU A 64 6.29 10.88 -0.51
N VAL A 65 6.57 11.61 0.57
CA VAL A 65 5.65 12.62 1.11
C VAL A 65 5.47 13.78 0.13
N GLU A 66 6.55 14.26 -0.49
CA GLU A 66 6.52 15.31 -1.51
C GLU A 66 5.68 14.87 -2.72
N LEU A 67 5.99 13.70 -3.30
CA LEU A 67 5.25 13.14 -4.43
C LEU A 67 3.75 12.97 -4.12
N ALA A 68 3.41 12.48 -2.94
CA ALA A 68 2.00 12.36 -2.52
C ALA A 68 1.31 13.71 -2.44
N SER A 69 1.99 14.76 -1.95
CA SER A 69 1.46 16.13 -1.89
C SER A 69 1.22 16.70 -3.27
N ASP A 70 2.01 16.32 -4.26
CA ASP A 70 1.88 16.72 -5.65
C ASP A 70 0.84 15.89 -6.43
N GLY A 71 0.17 14.95 -5.77
CA GLY A 71 -0.85 14.09 -6.38
C GLY A 71 -0.32 12.93 -7.21
N PHE A 72 0.95 12.54 -7.00
CA PHE A 72 1.52 11.37 -7.64
C PHE A 72 0.76 10.09 -7.24
N PRO A 73 0.33 9.25 -8.20
CA PRO A 73 -0.47 8.06 -7.91
C PRO A 73 0.31 7.05 -7.07
N MET A 74 -0.24 6.68 -5.92
CA MET A 74 0.31 5.65 -5.05
C MET A 74 -0.76 4.65 -4.62
N TRP A 75 -0.41 3.38 -4.58
CA TRP A 75 -1.28 2.31 -4.09
C TRP A 75 -0.56 1.44 -3.06
N GLY A 76 -1.12 1.34 -1.86
CA GLY A 76 -0.59 0.48 -0.78
C GLY A 76 -1.46 -0.75 -0.56
N THR A 77 -0.86 -1.95 -0.64
CA THR A 77 -1.54 -3.21 -0.33
C THR A 77 -1.12 -3.74 1.03
N CYS A 78 -2.05 -4.19 1.86
CA CYS A 78 -1.78 -4.76 3.19
C CYS A 78 -0.83 -3.88 4.03
N ALA A 79 0.45 -4.27 4.19
CA ALA A 79 1.46 -3.46 4.88
C ALA A 79 1.69 -2.10 4.21
N GLY A 80 1.56 -2.00 2.89
CA GLY A 80 1.64 -0.74 2.16
C GLY A 80 0.55 0.25 2.59
N MET A 81 -0.68 -0.21 2.85
CA MET A 81 -1.75 0.62 3.41
C MET A 81 -1.38 1.15 4.80
N ILE A 82 -0.76 0.31 5.66
CA ILE A 82 -0.26 0.73 6.98
C ILE A 82 0.80 1.82 6.84
N VAL A 83 1.73 1.66 5.89
CA VAL A 83 2.80 2.62 5.60
C VAL A 83 2.25 3.98 5.16
N MET A 84 1.18 4.00 4.36
CA MET A 84 0.55 5.22 3.85
C MET A 84 -0.35 5.93 4.88
N ALA A 85 -0.86 5.23 5.89
CA ALA A 85 -1.85 5.73 6.83
C ALA A 85 -1.42 7.03 7.53
N ASN A 86 -2.40 7.86 7.90
CA ASN A 86 -2.17 9.05 8.73
C ASN A 86 -1.97 8.69 10.19
N GLU A 87 -2.72 7.70 10.68
CA GLU A 87 -2.69 7.28 12.07
C GLU A 87 -2.79 5.75 12.20
N LEU A 88 -2.11 5.20 13.20
CA LEU A 88 -2.21 3.80 13.58
C LEU A 88 -2.76 3.67 15.00
N THR A 89 -3.44 2.55 15.31
CA THR A 89 -3.84 2.22 16.68
C THR A 89 -2.65 1.84 17.56
N ASP A 90 -1.55 1.43 16.94
CA ASP A 90 -0.29 1.06 17.57
C ASP A 90 0.71 2.20 17.52
N HIS A 91 1.70 2.19 18.43
CA HIS A 91 2.76 3.20 18.46
C HIS A 91 3.84 3.04 17.37
N ARG A 92 3.83 1.94 16.63
CA ARG A 92 4.82 1.63 15.59
C ARG A 92 4.20 0.87 14.43
N PRO A 93 4.75 1.03 13.19
CA PRO A 93 5.78 2.02 12.79
C PRO A 93 5.24 3.47 12.82
N ASP A 94 6.10 4.47 12.57
CA ASP A 94 5.66 5.84 12.26
C ASP A 94 5.34 5.90 10.75
N PRO A 95 4.06 5.95 10.34
CA PRO A 95 3.68 5.89 8.93
C PRO A 95 4.07 7.16 8.16
N LEU A 96 3.90 7.16 6.84
CA LEU A 96 4.20 8.32 5.98
C LEU A 96 3.18 9.46 6.12
N LYS A 97 1.98 9.19 6.64
CA LYS A 97 0.89 10.17 6.83
C LYS A 97 0.41 10.82 5.53
N ILE A 98 0.39 10.06 4.46
CA ILE A 98 0.02 10.52 3.11
C ILE A 98 -1.42 10.16 2.70
N MET A 99 -2.12 9.35 3.48
CA MET A 99 -3.52 8.99 3.26
C MET A 99 -4.32 9.16 4.56
N GLN A 100 -5.42 9.92 4.51
CA GLN A 100 -6.21 10.31 5.69
C GLN A 100 -7.07 9.16 6.22
N ILE A 101 -6.42 8.07 6.61
CA ILE A 101 -7.02 6.89 7.22
C ILE A 101 -6.36 6.57 8.56
N LYS A 102 -7.14 5.98 9.48
CA LYS A 102 -6.64 5.36 10.71
C LYS A 102 -6.71 3.86 10.56
N VAL A 103 -5.61 3.17 10.82
CA VAL A 103 -5.47 1.73 10.60
C VAL A 103 -5.13 0.99 11.88
N SER A 104 -5.80 -0.16 12.09
CA SER A 104 -5.40 -1.18 13.07
C SER A 104 -4.63 -2.29 12.36
N ARG A 105 -3.40 -2.54 12.78
CA ARG A 105 -2.49 -3.53 12.15
C ARG A 105 -2.89 -4.98 12.42
N ASN A 106 -3.43 -5.25 13.62
CA ASN A 106 -3.65 -6.59 14.14
C ASN A 106 -5.11 -6.80 14.60
N ALA A 107 -6.07 -6.35 13.81
CA ALA A 107 -7.47 -6.34 14.20
C ALA A 107 -8.07 -7.75 14.41
N PHE A 108 -7.53 -8.79 13.78
CA PHE A 108 -8.02 -10.17 13.88
C PHE A 108 -7.36 -11.02 14.98
N GLY A 109 -6.49 -10.44 15.81
CA GLY A 109 -5.87 -11.14 16.94
C GLY A 109 -4.99 -12.33 16.52
N ARG A 110 -4.98 -13.40 17.36
CA ARG A 110 -4.21 -14.63 17.13
C ARG A 110 -4.95 -15.67 16.26
N GLN A 111 -6.21 -15.46 15.96
CA GLN A 111 -6.99 -16.41 15.14
C GLN A 111 -6.64 -16.25 13.67
N ILE A 112 -6.34 -17.40 13.04
CA ILE A 112 -5.95 -17.54 11.65
C ILE A 112 -7.21 -17.92 10.86
N ASP A 113 -8.23 -17.10 10.91
CA ASP A 113 -9.40 -17.34 10.09
C ASP A 113 -9.27 -16.47 8.82
N SER A 114 -8.69 -17.05 7.77
CA SER A 114 -8.86 -16.51 6.43
C SER A 114 -10.31 -16.77 6.00
N PHE A 115 -10.91 -15.77 5.33
CA PHE A 115 -12.24 -15.94 4.74
C PHE A 115 -12.25 -15.37 3.33
N GLU A 116 -13.18 -15.84 2.54
CA GLU A 116 -13.45 -15.36 1.19
C GLU A 116 -14.79 -14.65 1.19
N GLU A 117 -14.86 -13.50 0.50
CA GLU A 117 -16.07 -12.71 0.36
C GLU A 117 -16.15 -12.12 -1.05
N ASN A 118 -17.33 -12.06 -1.62
CA ASN A 118 -17.55 -11.36 -2.87
C ASN A 118 -17.83 -9.88 -2.60
N LEU A 119 -16.92 -9.01 -3.05
CA LEU A 119 -17.01 -7.57 -2.86
C LEU A 119 -17.58 -6.87 -4.07
N LYS A 120 -18.41 -5.86 -3.80
CA LYS A 120 -18.89 -4.92 -4.81
C LYS A 120 -18.02 -3.67 -4.78
N PHE A 121 -17.36 -3.41 -5.90
CA PHE A 121 -16.56 -2.19 -6.05
C PHE A 121 -17.32 -1.14 -6.83
N LYS A 122 -17.23 0.11 -6.38
CA LYS A 122 -17.76 1.25 -7.14
C LYS A 122 -17.05 1.32 -8.49
N GLY A 123 -17.83 1.32 -9.57
CA GLY A 123 -17.32 1.37 -10.95
C GLY A 123 -16.98 0.01 -11.57
N ILE A 124 -17.06 -1.09 -10.84
CA ILE A 124 -16.92 -2.46 -11.35
C ILE A 124 -18.28 -3.12 -11.34
N LYS A 125 -18.69 -3.74 -12.47
CA LYS A 125 -20.04 -4.32 -12.61
C LYS A 125 -20.16 -5.71 -11.98
N GLU A 126 -19.06 -6.45 -11.97
CA GLU A 126 -19.04 -7.84 -11.48
C GLU A 126 -18.53 -7.87 -10.04
N ASP A 127 -19.08 -8.80 -9.25
CA ASP A 127 -18.60 -9.03 -7.90
C ASP A 127 -17.16 -9.58 -7.96
N PHE A 128 -16.28 -9.04 -7.13
CA PHE A 128 -14.86 -9.43 -7.08
C PHE A 128 -14.62 -10.40 -5.92
N PRO A 129 -14.15 -11.63 -6.17
CA PRO A 129 -13.82 -12.56 -5.10
C PRO A 129 -12.55 -12.10 -4.38
N ALA A 130 -12.72 -11.67 -3.14
CA ALA A 130 -11.63 -11.20 -2.28
C ALA A 130 -11.28 -12.25 -1.23
N VAL A 131 -9.99 -12.42 -0.98
CA VAL A 131 -9.44 -13.31 0.05
C VAL A 131 -8.83 -12.46 1.16
N PHE A 132 -9.32 -12.61 2.37
CA PHE A 132 -8.86 -11.89 3.54
C PHE A 132 -7.98 -12.79 4.41
N ILE A 133 -6.71 -12.43 4.55
CA ILE A 133 -5.71 -13.16 5.35
C ILE A 133 -5.05 -12.17 6.31
N ARG A 134 -5.34 -12.25 7.62
CA ARG A 134 -4.70 -11.40 8.65
C ARG A 134 -4.51 -9.95 8.20
N ALA A 135 -5.55 -9.35 7.68
CA ALA A 135 -5.46 -8.03 7.09
C ALA A 135 -5.44 -6.93 8.15
N PRO A 136 -4.74 -5.81 7.91
CA PRO A 136 -5.01 -4.58 8.63
C PRO A 136 -6.45 -4.12 8.33
N ILE A 137 -7.07 -3.42 9.31
CA ILE A 137 -8.42 -2.86 9.14
C ILE A 137 -8.34 -1.35 9.19
N VAL A 138 -9.04 -0.69 8.26
CA VAL A 138 -9.30 0.75 8.33
C VAL A 138 -10.37 1.00 9.40
N ILE A 139 -10.00 1.73 10.46
CA ILE A 139 -10.89 2.05 11.58
C ILE A 139 -11.74 3.29 11.29
N SER A 140 -11.16 4.27 10.63
CA SER A 140 -11.85 5.49 10.21
C SER A 140 -11.14 6.15 9.03
N THR A 141 -11.90 6.94 8.29
CA THR A 141 -11.43 7.78 7.19
C THR A 141 -11.88 9.21 7.43
N SER A 142 -11.20 10.19 6.82
CA SER A 142 -11.74 11.54 6.68
C SER A 142 -12.73 11.63 5.51
N ASP A 143 -13.44 12.77 5.40
CA ASP A 143 -14.49 12.99 4.38
C ASP A 143 -13.93 13.07 2.95
N ASP A 144 -12.64 13.33 2.79
CA ASP A 144 -11.93 13.39 1.51
C ASP A 144 -11.46 12.03 1.00
N VAL A 145 -11.62 10.96 1.79
CA VAL A 145 -11.31 9.58 1.38
C VAL A 145 -12.56 8.88 0.87
N GLU A 146 -12.54 8.46 -0.38
CA GLU A 146 -13.62 7.70 -0.99
C GLU A 146 -13.46 6.20 -0.70
N ILE A 147 -14.51 5.60 -0.13
CA ILE A 147 -14.59 4.14 0.07
C ILE A 147 -15.19 3.52 -1.19
N LEU A 148 -14.47 2.60 -1.81
CA LEU A 148 -14.89 1.95 -3.07
C LEU A 148 -15.54 0.59 -2.86
N SER A 149 -15.28 -0.08 -1.72
CA SER A 149 -15.87 -1.37 -1.34
C SER A 149 -15.96 -1.53 0.17
#